data_c0f6cc5c67f4f1fff06f26255d844047
#
_entry.id   c0f6cc5c67f4f1fff06f26255d844047
#
_cell.length_a   1.000
_cell.length_b   1.000
_cell.length_c   1.000
_cell.angle_alpha   90.00
_cell.angle_beta   90.00
_cell.angle_gamma   90.00
#
_symmetry.space_group_name_H-M   'P 1'
#
loop_
_entity.id
_entity.type
_entity.pdbx_description
1 polymer ?
#
loop_
_entity_poly.entity_id
_entity_poly.type
_entity_poly.pdbx_seq_one_letter_code
_entity_poly.pdbx_strand_id
1 'polypeptide(L)'
;MAAEPARPYGRDMTSEHIVVRGEHVTLAVSPEGAEPQSLRDPGGHEYLWQAGPEWPRHATLLFPIICRVPDDTITVRGRQYPMPQHGFARDRTFDVVDADQSRASFVLVADEETREHYPYDFALAVTYEAEDLSVSITYDVENRGDVPMPFSLGFHPAFAWPLEPDARRTLHEVRFDKPEHGPYRRVVDNLLTEEEYSSLVGEDRRLGLTDAIFADGAVIMPSVVSRGLTYLASTGRGVRIEWDGFTGVTLWSKPGAGFVCLETWRGLPAPHDFAGDFLDKPGNAIAPVGERLRFSYRMTLL
;
A
#
# COMPACT_ATOMS: atom_id res chain seq x y z
N MET A 1 -39.26 -25.63 22.21
CA MET A 1 -38.33 -25.92 21.09
C MET A 1 -37.31 -24.80 21.12
N ALA A 2 -36.15 -25.10 21.64
CA ALA A 2 -35.04 -24.13 21.69
C ALA A 2 -34.30 -24.15 20.34
N ALA A 3 -34.05 -22.99 19.76
CA ALA A 3 -33.28 -22.85 18.53
C ALA A 3 -31.83 -23.24 18.79
N GLU A 4 -31.32 -24.14 17.96
CA GLU A 4 -29.91 -24.56 17.94
C GLU A 4 -29.05 -23.36 17.54
N PRO A 5 -27.91 -23.11 18.23
CA PRO A 5 -27.00 -22.06 17.82
C PRO A 5 -26.35 -22.42 16.48
N ALA A 6 -26.34 -21.48 15.55
CA ALA A 6 -25.65 -21.59 14.26
C ALA A 6 -24.19 -21.99 14.47
N ARG A 7 -23.76 -23.08 13.83
CA ARG A 7 -22.36 -23.51 13.83
C ARG A 7 -21.51 -22.47 13.12
N PRO A 8 -20.35 -22.12 13.66
CA PRO A 8 -19.41 -21.27 12.93
C PRO A 8 -18.97 -22.01 11.67
N TYR A 9 -19.03 -21.32 10.54
CA TYR A 9 -18.55 -21.82 9.25
C TYR A 9 -17.11 -22.32 9.41
N GLY A 10 -16.87 -23.54 8.92
CA GLY A 10 -15.61 -24.23 9.06
C GLY A 10 -14.46 -23.40 8.49
N ARG A 11 -13.53 -23.04 9.36
CA ARG A 11 -12.19 -22.63 8.95
C ARG A 11 -11.58 -23.80 8.21
N ASP A 12 -11.27 -23.62 6.94
CA ASP A 12 -10.32 -24.47 6.27
C ASP A 12 -8.94 -24.19 6.89
N MET A 13 -8.59 -24.96 7.91
CA MET A 13 -7.37 -24.82 8.71
C MET A 13 -6.10 -25.19 7.92
N THR A 14 -6.19 -25.35 6.60
CA THR A 14 -5.05 -25.65 5.72
C THR A 14 -4.52 -24.45 4.95
N SER A 15 -5.19 -23.28 4.96
CA SER A 15 -4.69 -22.05 4.37
C SER A 15 -4.38 -20.99 5.43
N GLU A 16 -3.14 -20.52 5.46
CA GLU A 16 -2.71 -19.40 6.31
C GLU A 16 -3.40 -18.07 5.92
N HIS A 17 -4.25 -18.05 4.88
CA HIS A 17 -4.84 -16.86 4.30
C HIS A 17 -6.36 -16.80 4.48
N ILE A 18 -6.88 -15.59 4.72
CA ILE A 18 -8.30 -15.27 4.67
C ILE A 18 -8.65 -14.96 3.21
N VAL A 19 -9.71 -15.58 2.68
CA VAL A 19 -10.11 -15.40 1.28
C VAL A 19 -11.46 -14.68 1.22
N VAL A 20 -11.49 -13.54 0.52
CA VAL A 20 -12.71 -12.80 0.19
C VAL A 20 -13.01 -12.91 -1.30
N ARG A 21 -14.31 -12.99 -1.65
CA ARG A 21 -14.78 -13.24 -3.02
C ARG A 21 -15.88 -12.27 -3.41
N GLY A 22 -15.71 -11.60 -4.55
CA GLY A 22 -16.80 -11.03 -5.34
C GLY A 22 -17.30 -12.04 -6.37
N GLU A 23 -18.20 -11.64 -7.25
CA GLU A 23 -18.70 -12.51 -8.31
C GLU A 23 -17.59 -12.90 -9.29
N HIS A 24 -16.71 -11.95 -9.62
CA HIS A 24 -15.67 -12.07 -10.63
C HIS A 24 -14.25 -11.77 -10.12
N VAL A 25 -14.06 -11.73 -8.81
CA VAL A 25 -12.75 -11.49 -8.18
C VAL A 25 -12.57 -12.35 -6.94
N THR A 26 -11.35 -12.82 -6.72
CA THR A 26 -10.94 -13.50 -5.49
C THR A 26 -9.66 -12.86 -4.97
N LEU A 27 -9.64 -12.46 -3.70
CA LEU A 27 -8.49 -11.96 -2.97
C LEU A 27 -8.14 -12.90 -1.83
N ALA A 28 -6.86 -13.27 -1.69
CA ALA A 28 -6.33 -13.96 -0.52
C ALA A 28 -5.47 -12.98 0.28
N VAL A 29 -5.68 -12.91 1.59
CA VAL A 29 -5.00 -11.98 2.50
C VAL A 29 -4.35 -12.75 3.65
N SER A 30 -3.08 -12.50 3.90
CA SER A 30 -2.37 -12.98 5.10
C SER A 30 -2.70 -12.10 6.30
N PRO A 31 -2.94 -12.66 7.50
CA PRO A 31 -2.96 -11.88 8.73
C PRO A 31 -1.62 -11.21 9.04
N GLU A 32 -0.50 -11.75 8.57
CA GLU A 32 0.80 -11.09 8.65
C GLU A 32 0.83 -9.88 7.73
N GLY A 33 0.99 -8.70 8.31
CA GLY A 33 0.92 -7.41 7.62
C GLY A 33 -0.47 -7.04 7.10
N ALA A 34 -1.51 -7.85 7.34
CA ALA A 34 -2.79 -7.81 6.63
C ALA A 34 -2.56 -7.74 5.11
N GLU A 35 -1.57 -8.50 4.59
CA GLU A 35 -1.04 -8.36 3.24
C GLU A 35 -1.82 -9.19 2.21
N PRO A 36 -2.32 -8.58 1.11
CA PRO A 36 -2.81 -9.30 -0.05
C PRO A 36 -1.72 -10.19 -0.67
N GLN A 37 -2.02 -11.47 -0.82
CA GLN A 37 -1.10 -12.47 -1.36
C GLN A 37 -1.44 -12.89 -2.79
N SER A 38 -2.73 -12.79 -3.17
CA SER A 38 -3.22 -13.23 -4.49
C SER A 38 -4.48 -12.43 -4.84
N LEU A 39 -4.56 -11.97 -6.08
CA LEU A 39 -5.73 -11.30 -6.68
C LEU A 39 -6.04 -11.96 -8.01
N ARG A 40 -7.17 -12.69 -8.11
CA ARG A 40 -7.48 -13.50 -9.28
C ARG A 40 -8.85 -13.19 -9.86
N ASP A 41 -8.93 -13.33 -11.19
CA ASP A 41 -10.20 -13.41 -11.93
C ASP A 41 -10.81 -14.84 -11.85
N PRO A 42 -12.05 -15.05 -12.34
CA PRO A 42 -12.69 -16.38 -12.36
C PRO A 42 -11.94 -17.41 -13.21
N GLY A 43 -11.14 -16.96 -14.17
CA GLY A 43 -10.29 -17.82 -15.00
C GLY A 43 -9.03 -18.30 -14.26
N GLY A 44 -8.80 -17.81 -13.05
CA GLY A 44 -7.63 -18.14 -12.21
C GLY A 44 -6.38 -17.35 -12.58
N HIS A 45 -6.50 -16.32 -13.43
CA HIS A 45 -5.38 -15.45 -13.79
C HIS A 45 -4.97 -14.60 -12.57
N GLU A 46 -3.67 -14.61 -12.24
CA GLU A 46 -3.09 -13.88 -11.12
C GLU A 46 -2.62 -12.49 -11.56
N TYR A 47 -3.08 -11.46 -10.85
CA TYR A 47 -2.74 -10.07 -11.12
C TYR A 47 -1.59 -9.55 -10.24
N LEU A 48 -1.40 -10.14 -9.05
CA LEU A 48 -0.31 -9.74 -8.16
C LEU A 48 0.98 -10.50 -8.48
N TRP A 49 2.08 -9.85 -8.21
CA TRP A 49 3.39 -10.48 -8.15
C TRP A 49 3.43 -11.56 -7.06
N GLN A 50 4.04 -12.71 -7.35
CA GLN A 50 4.04 -13.87 -6.46
C GLN A 50 5.38 -14.03 -5.71
N ALA A 51 5.89 -12.92 -5.16
CA ALA A 51 7.00 -12.86 -4.20
C ALA A 51 8.25 -13.67 -4.62
N GLY A 52 8.75 -13.42 -5.85
CA GLY A 52 9.98 -14.04 -6.34
C GLY A 52 11.24 -13.46 -5.70
N PRO A 53 12.42 -13.97 -6.08
CA PRO A 53 13.70 -13.58 -5.49
C PRO A 53 14.06 -12.11 -5.71
N GLU A 54 13.49 -11.46 -6.73
CA GLU A 54 13.68 -10.03 -6.99
C GLU A 54 13.07 -9.16 -5.90
N TRP A 55 11.91 -9.56 -5.37
CA TRP A 55 11.22 -8.91 -4.26
C TRP A 55 10.32 -9.92 -3.54
N PRO A 56 10.69 -10.35 -2.31
CA PRO A 56 10.01 -11.45 -1.62
C PRO A 56 8.77 -10.97 -0.83
N ARG A 57 7.94 -10.10 -1.43
CA ARG A 57 6.67 -9.58 -0.89
C ARG A 57 5.66 -9.42 -2.02
N HIS A 58 4.38 -9.18 -1.70
CA HIS A 58 3.28 -9.06 -2.65
C HIS A 58 2.67 -7.65 -2.69
N ALA A 59 2.11 -7.18 -1.56
CA ALA A 59 1.33 -5.95 -1.49
C ALA A 59 1.35 -5.36 -0.07
N THR A 60 2.51 -4.89 0.37
CA THR A 60 2.73 -4.52 1.77
C THR A 60 2.05 -3.22 2.18
N LEU A 61 1.64 -3.17 3.44
CA LEU A 61 1.22 -1.95 4.13
C LEU A 61 2.44 -1.24 4.72
N LEU A 62 2.54 0.08 4.51
CA LEU A 62 3.60 0.93 5.03
C LEU A 62 3.02 1.78 6.17
N PHE A 63 3.51 1.55 7.41
CA PHE A 63 3.09 2.30 8.60
C PHE A 63 4.07 2.07 9.78
N PRO A 64 4.43 3.08 10.56
CA PRO A 64 4.00 4.48 10.53
C PRO A 64 4.91 5.39 9.68
N ILE A 65 5.84 4.83 8.91
CA ILE A 65 6.69 5.57 7.97
C ILE A 65 6.67 4.96 6.56
N ILE A 66 7.07 5.76 5.57
CA ILE A 66 7.31 5.35 4.20
C ILE A 66 8.81 5.43 3.92
N CYS A 67 9.39 4.42 3.28
CA CYS A 67 10.82 4.28 3.06
C CYS A 67 11.61 4.31 4.38
N ARG A 68 12.64 5.16 4.50
CA ARG A 68 13.48 5.25 5.70
C ARG A 68 13.42 6.64 6.33
N VAL A 69 13.91 6.70 7.54
CA VAL A 69 14.27 7.91 8.27
C VAL A 69 15.79 7.90 8.50
N PRO A 70 16.46 9.05 8.65
CA PRO A 70 17.89 9.09 8.93
C PRO A 70 18.25 8.19 10.12
N ASP A 71 19.37 7.47 9.99
CA ASP A 71 19.90 6.54 11.00
C ASP A 71 18.89 5.48 11.50
N ASP A 72 17.85 5.20 10.70
CA ASP A 72 16.72 4.31 11.07
C ASP A 72 16.13 4.65 12.43
N THR A 73 16.02 5.94 12.75
CA THR A 73 15.62 6.43 14.06
C THR A 73 14.66 7.62 13.94
N ILE A 74 13.55 7.59 14.66
CA ILE A 74 12.67 8.75 14.84
C ILE A 74 12.92 9.39 16.18
N THR A 75 12.82 10.71 16.28
CA THR A 75 12.84 11.44 17.53
C THR A 75 11.43 11.85 17.92
N VAL A 76 10.97 11.45 19.09
CA VAL A 76 9.67 11.85 19.64
C VAL A 76 9.90 12.50 20.99
N ARG A 77 9.57 13.79 21.13
CA ARG A 77 9.74 14.58 22.36
C ARG A 77 11.14 14.46 22.96
N GLY A 78 12.16 14.53 22.07
CA GLY A 78 13.57 14.47 22.47
C GLY A 78 14.11 13.08 22.77
N ARG A 79 13.30 12.02 22.69
CA ARG A 79 13.74 10.63 22.85
C ARG A 79 13.78 9.93 21.49
N GLN A 80 14.82 9.13 21.27
CA GLN A 80 15.03 8.37 20.04
C GLN A 80 14.41 6.96 20.12
N TYR A 81 13.84 6.52 18.99
CA TYR A 81 13.21 5.23 18.82
C TYR A 81 13.67 4.60 17.48
N PRO A 82 14.13 3.35 17.47
CA PRO A 82 14.51 2.68 16.25
C PRO A 82 13.28 2.48 15.35
N MET A 83 13.41 2.78 14.06
CA MET A 83 12.32 2.69 13.12
C MET A 83 12.78 2.00 11.84
N PRO A 84 12.37 0.74 11.57
CA PRO A 84 12.78 0.02 10.40
C PRO A 84 12.19 0.61 9.13
N GLN A 85 12.81 0.32 7.98
CA GLN A 85 12.32 0.74 6.67
C GLN A 85 10.85 0.35 6.47
N HIS A 86 10.03 1.32 6.05
CA HIS A 86 8.57 1.22 5.88
C HIS A 86 7.77 1.01 7.18
N GLY A 87 8.41 1.21 8.33
CA GLY A 87 7.81 0.94 9.62
C GLY A 87 7.68 -0.55 9.92
N PHE A 88 6.83 -0.89 10.85
CA PHE A 88 6.72 -2.25 11.40
C PHE A 88 5.41 -2.98 11.02
N ALA A 89 4.37 -2.28 10.57
CA ALA A 89 3.05 -2.89 10.41
C ALA A 89 3.05 -4.09 9.46
N ARG A 90 3.85 -4.05 8.40
CA ARG A 90 3.97 -5.14 7.42
C ARG A 90 4.61 -6.43 7.97
N ASP A 91 5.28 -6.34 9.12
CA ASP A 91 5.98 -7.45 9.77
C ASP A 91 5.28 -7.87 11.08
N ARG A 92 4.04 -7.39 11.30
CA ARG A 92 3.21 -7.71 12.48
C ARG A 92 2.02 -8.56 12.08
N THR A 93 1.61 -9.47 12.94
CA THR A 93 0.36 -10.21 12.78
C THR A 93 -0.79 -9.35 13.25
N PHE A 94 -1.77 -9.14 12.39
CA PHE A 94 -3.02 -8.45 12.70
C PHE A 94 -4.06 -9.44 13.24
N ASP A 95 -4.84 -9.02 14.22
CA ASP A 95 -6.00 -9.77 14.67
C ASP A 95 -7.10 -9.76 13.61
N VAL A 96 -7.63 -10.93 13.25
CA VAL A 96 -8.81 -11.04 12.38
C VAL A 96 -10.04 -10.79 13.23
N VAL A 97 -10.69 -9.64 13.07
CA VAL A 97 -11.84 -9.23 13.90
C VAL A 97 -13.19 -9.55 13.26
N ASP A 98 -13.21 -9.71 11.94
CA ASP A 98 -14.40 -10.08 11.18
C ASP A 98 -13.97 -10.73 9.86
N ALA A 99 -14.65 -11.80 9.45
CA ALA A 99 -14.42 -12.42 8.14
C ALA A 99 -15.64 -13.20 7.69
N ASP A 100 -16.14 -12.89 6.49
CA ASP A 100 -17.16 -13.64 5.77
C ASP A 100 -16.72 -13.93 4.32
N GLN A 101 -17.65 -14.32 3.46
CA GLN A 101 -17.33 -14.65 2.07
C GLN A 101 -16.80 -13.47 1.27
N SER A 102 -17.28 -12.25 1.53
CA SER A 102 -17.00 -11.05 0.73
C SER A 102 -16.21 -9.98 1.48
N ARG A 103 -16.02 -10.15 2.78
CA ARG A 103 -15.40 -9.16 3.65
C ARG A 103 -14.44 -9.80 4.64
N ALA A 104 -13.32 -9.10 4.91
CA ALA A 104 -12.43 -9.45 6.00
C ALA A 104 -11.86 -8.16 6.63
N SER A 105 -11.79 -8.13 7.97
CA SER A 105 -11.28 -7.00 8.74
C SER A 105 -10.16 -7.45 9.67
N PHE A 106 -9.08 -6.71 9.65
CA PHE A 106 -7.85 -6.97 10.41
C PHE A 106 -7.54 -5.75 11.26
N VAL A 107 -7.03 -5.94 12.47
CA VAL A 107 -6.66 -4.83 13.36
C VAL A 107 -5.29 -5.07 13.99
N LEU A 108 -4.45 -4.06 13.95
CA LEU A 108 -3.23 -3.95 14.74
C LEU A 108 -3.42 -2.83 15.77
N VAL A 109 -3.26 -3.15 17.05
CA VAL A 109 -3.28 -2.16 18.12
C VAL A 109 -1.89 -1.97 18.72
N ALA A 110 -1.65 -0.79 19.31
CA ALA A 110 -0.41 -0.52 20.02
C ALA A 110 -0.22 -1.50 21.19
N ASP A 111 0.96 -2.10 21.27
CA ASP A 111 1.42 -2.99 22.33
C ASP A 111 2.78 -2.54 22.88
N GLU A 112 3.38 -3.31 23.79
CA GLU A 112 4.69 -2.97 24.35
C GLU A 112 5.77 -2.91 23.26
N GLU A 113 5.78 -3.86 22.34
CA GLU A 113 6.77 -3.95 21.27
C GLU A 113 6.63 -2.80 20.27
N THR A 114 5.40 -2.45 19.84
CA THR A 114 5.21 -1.30 18.95
C THR A 114 5.61 0.01 19.58
N ARG A 115 5.45 0.17 20.91
CA ARG A 115 5.87 1.39 21.63
C ARG A 115 7.39 1.54 21.75
N GLU A 116 8.16 0.45 21.60
CA GLU A 116 9.62 0.52 21.52
C GLU A 116 10.08 1.23 20.23
N HIS A 117 9.25 1.23 19.19
CA HIS A 117 9.51 1.86 17.88
C HIS A 117 8.72 3.15 17.67
N TYR A 118 7.50 3.21 18.20
CA TYR A 118 6.53 4.27 17.92
C TYR A 118 5.68 4.52 19.18
N PRO A 119 6.06 5.50 20.02
CA PRO A 119 5.49 5.67 21.37
C PRO A 119 4.12 6.36 21.35
N TYR A 120 3.19 5.88 20.54
CA TYR A 120 1.82 6.36 20.42
C TYR A 120 0.84 5.20 20.62
N ASP A 121 -0.30 5.49 21.23
CA ASP A 121 -1.41 4.55 21.31
C ASP A 121 -2.28 4.67 20.10
N PHE A 122 -2.31 3.63 19.26
CA PHE A 122 -3.04 3.61 18.01
C PHE A 122 -3.87 2.34 17.84
N ALA A 123 -4.83 2.40 16.93
CA ALA A 123 -5.37 1.24 16.23
C ALA A 123 -5.31 1.48 14.74
N LEU A 124 -4.80 0.49 14.01
CA LEU A 124 -4.79 0.45 12.55
C LEU A 124 -5.68 -0.70 12.11
N ALA A 125 -6.85 -0.36 11.55
CA ALA A 125 -7.75 -1.34 10.96
C ALA A 125 -7.60 -1.36 9.44
N VAL A 126 -7.61 -2.56 8.86
CA VAL A 126 -7.60 -2.79 7.41
C VAL A 126 -8.78 -3.68 7.08
N THR A 127 -9.68 -3.18 6.22
CA THR A 127 -10.87 -3.93 5.80
C THR A 127 -10.83 -4.13 4.29
N TYR A 128 -10.99 -5.36 3.86
CA TYR A 128 -11.14 -5.79 2.48
C TYR A 128 -12.58 -6.15 2.20
N GLU A 129 -13.14 -5.61 1.11
CA GLU A 129 -14.48 -5.91 0.63
C GLU A 129 -14.43 -6.23 -0.86
N ALA A 130 -14.87 -7.42 -1.24
CA ALA A 130 -14.91 -7.87 -2.62
C ALA A 130 -16.35 -7.81 -3.16
N GLU A 131 -16.53 -7.13 -4.28
CA GLU A 131 -17.82 -6.96 -4.96
C GLU A 131 -17.61 -6.99 -6.46
N ASP A 132 -18.37 -7.85 -7.15
CA ASP A 132 -18.27 -8.04 -8.60
C ASP A 132 -16.82 -8.27 -9.04
N LEU A 133 -16.24 -7.38 -9.84
CA LEU A 133 -14.85 -7.37 -10.33
C LEU A 133 -13.88 -6.59 -9.42
N SER A 134 -14.35 -6.06 -8.30
CA SER A 134 -13.61 -5.08 -7.51
C SER A 134 -13.27 -5.59 -6.11
N VAL A 135 -12.13 -5.13 -5.60
CA VAL A 135 -11.77 -5.20 -4.19
C VAL A 135 -11.54 -3.79 -3.67
N SER A 136 -12.28 -3.40 -2.65
CA SER A 136 -12.07 -2.17 -1.89
C SER A 136 -11.29 -2.46 -0.62
N ILE A 137 -10.31 -1.61 -0.31
CA ILE A 137 -9.49 -1.69 0.90
C ILE A 137 -9.70 -0.38 1.65
N THR A 138 -10.12 -0.48 2.90
CA THR A 138 -10.26 0.68 3.79
C THR A 138 -9.23 0.59 4.89
N TYR A 139 -8.51 1.68 5.12
CA TYR A 139 -7.58 1.84 6.22
C TYR A 139 -8.14 2.88 7.19
N ASP A 140 -8.33 2.49 8.43
CA ASP A 140 -8.71 3.37 9.52
C ASP A 140 -7.56 3.47 10.52
N VAL A 141 -6.97 4.67 10.64
CA VAL A 141 -5.91 4.98 11.63
C VAL A 141 -6.51 5.80 12.73
N GLU A 142 -6.63 5.22 13.90
CA GLU A 142 -7.22 5.84 15.10
C GLU A 142 -6.14 6.20 16.12
N ASN A 143 -6.13 7.45 16.57
CA ASN A 143 -5.31 7.90 17.68
C ASN A 143 -6.05 7.61 19.01
N ARG A 144 -5.57 6.64 19.77
CA ARG A 144 -6.11 6.25 21.09
C ARG A 144 -5.33 6.86 22.26
N GLY A 145 -4.30 7.65 21.95
CA GLY A 145 -3.48 8.33 22.93
C GLY A 145 -4.06 9.70 23.33
N ASP A 146 -3.26 10.42 24.09
CA ASP A 146 -3.59 11.71 24.68
C ASP A 146 -2.89 12.91 24.01
N VAL A 147 -2.18 12.65 22.89
CA VAL A 147 -1.44 13.65 22.12
C VAL A 147 -1.68 13.47 20.63
N PRO A 148 -1.51 14.52 19.81
CA PRO A 148 -1.53 14.39 18.34
C PRO A 148 -0.53 13.32 17.87
N MET A 149 -0.98 12.45 16.96
CA MET A 149 -0.21 11.29 16.50
C MET A 149 0.19 11.47 15.04
N PRO A 150 1.50 11.71 14.75
CA PRO A 150 2.01 11.82 13.39
C PRO A 150 2.25 10.43 12.78
N PHE A 151 1.88 10.24 11.52
CA PHE A 151 2.18 9.01 10.80
C PHE A 151 2.26 9.24 9.30
N SER A 152 2.92 8.34 8.59
CA SER A 152 2.76 8.12 7.15
C SER A 152 2.06 6.78 6.94
N LEU A 153 1.23 6.70 5.90
CA LEU A 153 0.54 5.49 5.48
C LEU A 153 0.74 5.28 3.99
N GLY A 154 1.08 4.07 3.58
CA GLY A 154 1.20 3.69 2.18
C GLY A 154 0.70 2.29 1.91
N PHE A 155 0.20 2.06 0.70
CA PHE A 155 -0.07 0.73 0.20
C PHE A 155 0.83 0.46 -1.01
N HIS A 156 1.54 -0.66 -0.99
CA HIS A 156 2.65 -0.98 -1.89
C HIS A 156 2.39 -2.30 -2.67
N PRO A 157 1.29 -2.37 -3.46
CA PRO A 157 0.98 -3.55 -4.24
C PRO A 157 1.91 -3.68 -5.44
N ALA A 158 2.45 -4.89 -5.64
CA ALA A 158 3.14 -5.25 -6.86
C ALA A 158 2.21 -6.04 -7.77
N PHE A 159 2.02 -5.54 -8.97
CA PHE A 159 1.28 -6.23 -10.04
C PHE A 159 2.25 -6.97 -10.95
N ALA A 160 1.81 -8.09 -11.51
CA ALA A 160 2.58 -8.82 -12.53
C ALA A 160 2.91 -7.88 -13.71
N TRP A 161 4.14 -7.90 -14.18
CA TRP A 161 4.60 -7.16 -15.36
C TRP A 161 5.57 -8.00 -16.18
N PRO A 162 5.12 -8.59 -17.27
CA PRO A 162 3.82 -8.38 -17.94
C PRO A 162 2.64 -8.99 -17.17
N LEU A 163 1.43 -8.44 -17.40
CA LEU A 163 0.17 -8.98 -16.85
C LEU A 163 -0.16 -10.36 -17.44
N GLU A 164 0.32 -10.66 -18.62
CA GLU A 164 0.12 -11.94 -19.30
C GLU A 164 1.48 -12.49 -19.72
N PRO A 165 1.75 -13.79 -19.53
CA PRO A 165 3.07 -14.38 -19.78
C PRO A 165 3.64 -14.10 -21.17
N ASP A 166 2.78 -14.04 -22.18
CA ASP A 166 3.17 -13.84 -23.60
C ASP A 166 3.12 -12.36 -24.03
N ALA A 167 2.69 -11.45 -23.16
CA ALA A 167 2.63 -10.03 -23.46
C ALA A 167 4.02 -9.38 -23.38
N ARG A 168 4.30 -8.45 -24.30
CA ARG A 168 5.53 -7.67 -24.23
C ARG A 168 5.44 -6.65 -23.10
N ARG A 169 6.40 -6.66 -22.17
CA ARG A 169 6.50 -5.71 -21.05
C ARG A 169 6.37 -4.24 -21.51
N THR A 170 7.05 -3.88 -22.60
CA THR A 170 7.05 -2.52 -23.16
C THR A 170 5.73 -2.08 -23.80
N LEU A 171 4.74 -2.97 -23.89
CA LEU A 171 3.39 -2.66 -24.34
C LEU A 171 2.39 -2.51 -23.19
N HIS A 172 2.90 -2.24 -21.99
CA HIS A 172 2.09 -1.88 -20.82
C HIS A 172 2.20 -0.39 -20.54
N GLU A 173 1.12 0.20 -20.09
CA GLU A 173 1.07 1.61 -19.71
C GLU A 173 0.31 1.81 -18.40
N VAL A 174 0.60 2.92 -17.74
CA VAL A 174 -0.22 3.49 -16.67
C VAL A 174 -0.91 4.73 -17.25
N ARG A 175 -2.24 4.77 -17.14
CA ARG A 175 -3.05 5.90 -17.60
C ARG A 175 -3.73 6.56 -16.42
N PHE A 176 -3.37 7.79 -16.15
CA PHE A 176 -3.97 8.61 -15.12
C PHE A 176 -5.31 9.21 -15.54
N ASP A 177 -6.18 9.54 -14.60
CA ASP A 177 -7.47 10.19 -14.90
C ASP A 177 -7.30 11.60 -15.46
N LYS A 178 -6.25 12.28 -15.02
CA LYS A 178 -5.91 13.65 -15.38
C LYS A 178 -4.45 13.76 -15.77
N PRO A 179 -4.05 14.79 -16.53
CA PRO A 179 -2.64 15.14 -16.69
C PRO A 179 -1.99 15.42 -15.34
N GLU A 180 -0.78 14.92 -15.14
CA GLU A 180 0.00 15.16 -13.94
C GLU A 180 1.22 16.00 -14.29
N HIS A 181 1.16 17.30 -13.96
CA HIS A 181 2.23 18.26 -14.28
C HIS A 181 3.22 18.49 -13.15
N GLY A 182 2.90 17.97 -11.95
CA GLY A 182 3.78 18.07 -10.79
C GLY A 182 5.10 17.32 -11.02
N PRO A 183 6.20 17.78 -10.41
CA PRO A 183 7.46 17.08 -10.50
C PRO A 183 7.38 15.71 -9.80
N TYR A 184 8.25 14.80 -10.23
CA TYR A 184 8.53 13.62 -9.44
C TYR A 184 9.90 13.73 -8.75
N ARG A 185 10.09 12.96 -7.71
CA ARG A 185 11.31 12.89 -6.91
C ARG A 185 11.83 11.45 -6.84
N ARG A 186 13.04 11.32 -6.37
CA ARG A 186 13.71 10.03 -6.16
C ARG A 186 14.14 9.86 -4.71
N VAL A 187 14.59 8.68 -4.38
CA VAL A 187 15.27 8.38 -3.11
C VAL A 187 16.68 7.89 -3.37
N VAL A 188 17.59 8.27 -2.48
CA VAL A 188 18.92 7.68 -2.35
C VAL A 188 18.98 7.04 -0.96
N ASP A 189 19.38 5.79 -0.87
CA ASP A 189 19.35 4.99 0.36
C ASP A 189 17.96 4.98 1.06
N ASN A 190 16.89 5.07 0.25
CA ASN A 190 15.49 5.21 0.70
C ASN A 190 15.19 6.50 1.49
N LEU A 191 16.01 7.53 1.40
CA LEU A 191 15.75 8.89 1.89
C LEU A 191 15.45 9.81 0.72
N LEU A 192 14.52 10.77 0.93
CA LEU A 192 14.04 11.65 -0.12
C LEU A 192 15.13 12.65 -0.53
N THR A 193 15.42 12.72 -1.84
CA THR A 193 16.35 13.71 -2.39
C THR A 193 15.67 15.07 -2.53
N GLU A 194 16.43 16.14 -2.56
CA GLU A 194 15.91 17.49 -2.86
C GLU A 194 15.59 17.68 -4.34
N GLU A 195 16.26 16.90 -5.21
CA GLU A 195 16.13 17.03 -6.65
C GLU A 195 14.73 16.71 -7.14
N GLU A 196 14.21 17.58 -7.99
CA GLU A 196 12.93 17.43 -8.65
C GLU A 196 13.12 17.24 -10.15
N TYR A 197 12.39 16.28 -10.70
CA TYR A 197 12.43 15.94 -12.12
C TYR A 197 11.11 16.33 -12.79
N SER A 198 11.16 16.71 -14.06
CA SER A 198 9.95 17.01 -14.82
C SER A 198 9.01 15.83 -14.89
N SER A 199 7.70 16.08 -14.83
CA SER A 199 6.69 15.04 -14.91
C SER A 199 6.91 14.08 -16.08
N LEU A 200 6.71 12.80 -15.83
CA LEU A 200 6.68 11.75 -16.84
C LEU A 200 5.29 11.57 -17.49
N VAL A 201 4.27 12.23 -16.95
CA VAL A 201 2.87 12.13 -17.40
C VAL A 201 2.45 13.46 -17.98
N GLY A 202 2.24 13.50 -19.30
CA GLY A 202 1.82 14.71 -20.01
C GLY A 202 0.31 14.84 -20.17
N GLU A 203 -0.08 15.69 -21.13
CA GLU A 203 -1.48 15.94 -21.50
C GLU A 203 -2.23 14.67 -21.96
N ASP A 204 -1.54 13.69 -22.51
CA ASP A 204 -2.09 12.39 -22.90
C ASP A 204 -2.40 11.48 -21.72
N ARG A 205 -1.98 11.85 -20.50
CA ARG A 205 -2.20 11.14 -19.24
C ARG A 205 -1.60 9.74 -19.20
N ARG A 206 -0.64 9.43 -20.06
CA ARG A 206 -0.05 8.11 -20.24
C ARG A 206 1.40 8.08 -19.82
N LEU A 207 1.78 6.96 -19.21
CA LEU A 207 3.15 6.59 -18.94
C LEU A 207 3.38 5.18 -19.45
N GLY A 208 4.07 5.03 -20.58
CA GLY A 208 4.52 3.74 -21.08
C GLY A 208 5.58 3.15 -20.15
N LEU A 209 5.40 1.90 -19.74
CA LEU A 209 6.31 1.26 -18.78
C LEU A 209 7.54 0.69 -19.48
N THR A 210 8.71 1.08 -18.99
CA THR A 210 10.02 0.56 -19.43
C THR A 210 10.96 0.41 -18.24
N ASP A 211 11.93 -0.50 -18.34
CA ASP A 211 12.95 -0.66 -17.29
C ASP A 211 13.77 0.63 -17.05
N ALA A 212 13.93 1.45 -18.08
CA ALA A 212 14.67 2.72 -18.00
C ALA A 212 14.04 3.72 -17.00
N ILE A 213 12.72 3.70 -16.82
CA ILE A 213 12.03 4.56 -15.84
C ILE A 213 12.51 4.27 -14.42
N PHE A 214 12.86 3.01 -14.14
CA PHE A 214 13.22 2.51 -12.82
C PHE A 214 14.73 2.31 -12.62
N ALA A 215 15.56 2.71 -13.60
CA ALA A 215 17.01 2.56 -13.51
C ALA A 215 17.60 3.27 -12.26
N ASP A 216 17.03 4.43 -11.92
CA ASP A 216 17.41 5.24 -10.75
C ASP A 216 16.42 5.08 -9.58
N GLY A 217 15.73 3.93 -9.47
CA GLY A 217 14.82 3.61 -8.38
C GLY A 217 13.38 4.08 -8.60
N ALA A 218 12.67 4.35 -7.51
CA ALA A 218 11.24 4.69 -7.52
C ALA A 218 10.97 6.08 -8.16
N VAL A 219 9.84 6.19 -8.86
CA VAL A 219 9.27 7.47 -9.33
C VAL A 219 8.24 7.91 -8.31
N ILE A 220 8.56 8.91 -7.50
CA ILE A 220 7.72 9.41 -6.44
C ILE A 220 7.05 10.70 -6.89
N MET A 221 5.75 10.69 -7.08
CA MET A 221 4.90 11.85 -7.33
C MET A 221 4.27 12.29 -6.00
N PRO A 222 4.81 13.30 -5.30
CA PRO A 222 4.39 13.66 -3.93
C PRO A 222 2.95 14.13 -3.83
N SER A 223 2.45 14.68 -4.93
CA SER A 223 1.07 15.17 -5.06
C SER A 223 0.58 14.92 -6.46
N VAL A 224 -0.59 14.28 -6.58
CA VAL A 224 -1.26 14.02 -7.84
C VAL A 224 -2.68 14.62 -7.81
N VAL A 225 -3.15 15.08 -8.98
CA VAL A 225 -4.52 15.63 -9.12
C VAL A 225 -5.53 14.56 -9.50
N SER A 226 -5.07 13.42 -10.02
CA SER A 226 -5.90 12.23 -10.27
C SER A 226 -6.38 11.60 -8.95
N ARG A 227 -7.48 10.88 -9.02
CA ARG A 227 -7.99 10.02 -7.95
C ARG A 227 -8.09 8.57 -8.41
N GLY A 228 -7.52 8.29 -9.56
CA GLY A 228 -7.39 6.97 -10.10
C GLY A 228 -6.42 6.91 -11.26
N LEU A 229 -5.99 5.71 -11.55
CA LEU A 229 -5.19 5.34 -12.71
C LEU A 229 -5.61 3.96 -13.22
N THR A 230 -5.25 3.64 -14.45
CA THR A 230 -5.44 2.31 -15.02
C THR A 230 -4.09 1.75 -15.44
N TYR A 231 -3.73 0.59 -14.92
CA TYR A 231 -2.63 -0.23 -15.43
C TYR A 231 -3.16 -1.15 -16.50
N LEU A 232 -2.59 -1.12 -17.70
CA LEU A 232 -3.16 -1.73 -18.87
C LEU A 232 -2.09 -2.41 -19.73
N ALA A 233 -2.34 -3.65 -20.12
CA ALA A 233 -1.63 -4.33 -21.21
C ALA A 233 -2.23 -3.99 -22.57
N SER A 234 -1.47 -4.16 -23.65
CA SER A 234 -1.96 -3.94 -25.01
C SER A 234 -3.10 -4.88 -25.45
N THR A 235 -3.29 -5.97 -24.73
CA THR A 235 -4.40 -6.93 -24.93
C THR A 235 -5.75 -6.39 -24.45
N GLY A 236 -5.74 -5.34 -23.60
CA GLY A 236 -6.90 -4.81 -22.92
C GLY A 236 -7.06 -5.31 -21.48
N ARG A 237 -6.30 -6.34 -21.08
CA ARG A 237 -6.26 -6.78 -19.67
C ARG A 237 -5.62 -5.71 -18.81
N GLY A 238 -6.20 -5.47 -17.64
CA GLY A 238 -5.71 -4.41 -16.76
C GLY A 238 -6.29 -4.42 -15.37
N VAL A 239 -5.86 -3.43 -14.60
CA VAL A 239 -6.41 -3.12 -13.28
C VAL A 239 -6.68 -1.62 -13.21
N ARG A 240 -7.92 -1.26 -12.94
CA ARG A 240 -8.30 0.10 -12.55
C ARG A 240 -8.01 0.27 -11.07
N ILE A 241 -7.33 1.33 -10.70
CA ILE A 241 -6.98 1.69 -9.33
C ILE A 241 -7.59 3.04 -9.01
N GLU A 242 -8.26 3.13 -7.85
CA GLU A 242 -8.86 4.37 -7.34
C GLU A 242 -8.52 4.51 -5.86
N TRP A 243 -8.39 5.76 -5.38
CA TRP A 243 -8.02 6.03 -3.99
C TRP A 243 -8.66 7.30 -3.46
N ASP A 244 -8.83 7.35 -2.13
CA ASP A 244 -9.18 8.54 -1.38
C ASP A 244 -8.29 8.68 -0.13
N GLY A 245 -8.05 9.93 0.30
CA GLY A 245 -7.20 10.26 1.44
C GLY A 245 -5.70 10.25 1.15
N PHE A 246 -5.23 9.49 0.17
CA PHE A 246 -3.84 9.51 -0.29
C PHE A 246 -3.56 10.71 -1.20
N THR A 247 -2.36 11.28 -1.10
CA THR A 247 -1.98 12.49 -1.84
C THR A 247 -0.96 12.23 -2.94
N GLY A 248 -0.12 11.23 -2.77
CA GLY A 248 0.94 10.87 -3.71
C GLY A 248 0.74 9.51 -4.35
N VAL A 249 1.40 9.33 -5.49
CA VAL A 249 1.51 8.04 -6.19
C VAL A 249 3.00 7.75 -6.41
N THR A 250 3.37 6.50 -6.18
CA THR A 250 4.73 6.04 -6.45
C THR A 250 4.68 4.83 -7.38
N LEU A 251 5.53 4.84 -8.37
CA LEU A 251 5.78 3.69 -9.24
C LEU A 251 7.17 3.15 -8.96
N TRP A 252 7.27 1.84 -8.80
CA TRP A 252 8.54 1.19 -8.58
C TRP A 252 8.60 -0.18 -9.23
N SER A 253 9.79 -0.53 -9.67
CA SER A 253 10.18 -1.87 -10.11
C SER A 253 11.69 -2.01 -9.98
N LYS A 254 12.19 -3.23 -10.06
CA LYS A 254 13.60 -3.49 -10.36
C LYS A 254 13.73 -3.74 -11.86
N PRO A 255 14.70 -3.12 -12.55
CA PRO A 255 14.93 -3.41 -13.96
C PRO A 255 15.05 -4.91 -14.23
N GLY A 256 14.24 -5.41 -15.17
CA GLY A 256 14.17 -6.83 -15.51
C GLY A 256 13.28 -7.70 -14.62
N ALA A 257 12.81 -7.21 -13.48
CA ALA A 257 11.91 -7.97 -12.60
C ALA A 257 10.49 -8.12 -13.18
N GLY A 258 9.80 -9.19 -12.82
CA GLY A 258 8.46 -9.53 -13.31
C GLY A 258 7.29 -8.77 -12.66
N PHE A 259 7.53 -7.56 -12.13
CA PHE A 259 6.50 -6.79 -11.45
C PHE A 259 6.63 -5.28 -11.68
N VAL A 260 5.54 -4.55 -11.38
CA VAL A 260 5.52 -3.11 -11.18
C VAL A 260 4.66 -2.78 -9.96
N CYS A 261 5.17 -1.96 -9.05
CA CYS A 261 4.41 -1.45 -7.91
C CYS A 261 3.69 -0.16 -8.32
N LEU A 262 2.41 -0.06 -7.94
CA LEU A 262 1.56 1.11 -8.18
C LEU A 262 0.98 1.52 -6.82
N GLU A 263 1.71 2.39 -6.16
CA GLU A 263 1.54 2.68 -4.75
C GLU A 263 0.79 3.98 -4.53
N THR A 264 0.00 4.04 -3.47
CA THR A 264 -0.62 5.28 -3.01
C THR A 264 -0.08 5.62 -1.62
N TRP A 265 0.34 6.88 -1.45
CA TRP A 265 0.98 7.33 -0.23
C TRP A 265 0.27 8.54 0.39
N ARG A 266 0.11 8.48 1.71
CA ARG A 266 -0.13 9.63 2.59
C ARG A 266 1.11 9.80 3.43
N GLY A 267 1.97 10.71 3.02
CA GLY A 267 3.31 10.89 3.58
C GLY A 267 4.38 10.80 2.51
N LEU A 268 5.62 11.01 2.94
CA LEU A 268 6.82 10.96 2.09
C LEU A 268 7.95 10.26 2.85
N PRO A 269 8.97 9.72 2.16
CA PRO A 269 10.23 9.38 2.80
C PRO A 269 10.79 10.60 3.54
N ALA A 270 11.55 10.40 4.60
CA ALA A 270 12.19 11.52 5.27
C ALA A 270 13.25 12.16 4.35
N PRO A 271 13.43 13.50 4.36
CA PRO A 271 14.59 14.15 3.77
C PRO A 271 15.89 13.61 4.38
N HIS A 272 16.95 13.57 3.61
CA HIS A 272 18.26 13.07 4.04
C HIS A 272 18.80 13.79 5.30
N ASP A 273 18.53 15.07 5.42
CA ASP A 273 18.98 15.94 6.51
C ASP A 273 17.94 16.16 7.62
N PHE A 274 16.84 15.40 7.61
CA PHE A 274 15.81 15.54 8.61
C PHE A 274 16.31 15.10 9.99
N ALA A 275 16.35 16.05 10.95
CA ALA A 275 16.78 15.81 12.32
C ALA A 275 15.77 16.31 13.37
N GLY A 276 14.56 16.66 12.93
CA GLY A 276 13.49 17.19 13.78
C GLY A 276 12.72 16.13 14.57
N ASP A 277 11.75 16.60 15.36
CA ASP A 277 10.77 15.70 15.97
C ASP A 277 9.92 15.02 14.87
N PHE A 278 9.50 13.78 15.12
CA PHE A 278 8.70 13.02 14.15
C PHE A 278 7.35 13.69 13.84
N LEU A 279 6.86 14.51 14.76
CA LEU A 279 5.67 15.35 14.54
C LEU A 279 5.88 16.33 13.37
N ASP A 280 7.09 16.82 13.19
CA ASP A 280 7.45 17.83 12.20
C ASP A 280 7.95 17.21 10.88
N LYS A 281 7.98 15.88 10.77
CA LYS A 281 8.46 15.22 9.55
C LYS A 281 7.57 15.60 8.36
N PRO A 282 8.15 16.12 7.27
CA PRO A 282 7.40 16.52 6.09
C PRO A 282 6.51 15.39 5.56
N GLY A 283 5.27 15.74 5.21
CA GLY A 283 4.30 14.85 4.60
C GLY A 283 3.51 13.97 5.57
N ASN A 284 3.88 13.87 6.84
CA ASN A 284 3.09 13.11 7.81
C ASN A 284 1.64 13.59 7.88
N ALA A 285 0.71 12.64 8.02
CA ALA A 285 -0.62 12.92 8.54
C ALA A 285 -0.53 13.08 10.06
N ILE A 286 -1.40 13.91 10.62
CA ILE A 286 -1.53 14.08 12.07
C ILE A 286 -2.94 13.67 12.48
N ALA A 287 -3.08 12.59 13.24
CA ALA A 287 -4.36 12.23 13.83
C ALA A 287 -4.54 12.98 15.16
N PRO A 288 -5.56 13.86 15.28
CA PRO A 288 -5.89 14.48 16.56
C PRO A 288 -6.25 13.43 17.63
N VAL A 289 -6.19 13.83 18.91
CA VAL A 289 -6.56 12.96 20.02
C VAL A 289 -7.98 12.44 19.88
N GLY A 290 -8.16 11.12 19.94
CA GLY A 290 -9.45 10.45 19.85
C GLY A 290 -10.04 10.40 18.42
N GLU A 291 -9.36 10.94 17.42
CA GLU A 291 -9.84 10.97 16.04
C GLU A 291 -9.35 9.78 15.23
N ARG A 292 -10.13 9.48 14.19
CA ARG A 292 -9.86 8.43 13.21
C ARG A 292 -9.72 9.05 11.82
N LEU A 293 -8.61 8.77 11.15
CA LEU A 293 -8.39 9.15 9.76
C LEU A 293 -8.61 7.94 8.86
N ARG A 294 -9.40 8.12 7.80
CA ARG A 294 -9.76 7.07 6.85
C ARG A 294 -9.12 7.29 5.50
N PHE A 295 -8.66 6.19 4.91
CA PHE A 295 -8.08 6.13 3.57
C PHE A 295 -8.66 4.93 2.84
N SER A 296 -8.76 5.01 1.52
CA SER A 296 -9.23 3.88 0.72
C SER A 296 -8.41 3.69 -0.56
N TYR A 297 -8.37 2.43 -0.97
CA TYR A 297 -7.76 1.99 -2.23
C TYR A 297 -8.69 0.93 -2.84
N ARG A 298 -9.01 1.05 -4.12
CA ARG A 298 -9.88 0.12 -4.82
C ARG A 298 -9.17 -0.41 -6.06
N MET A 299 -9.24 -1.71 -6.27
CA MET A 299 -8.81 -2.40 -7.49
C MET A 299 -10.03 -2.95 -8.20
N THR A 300 -10.15 -2.71 -9.51
CA THR A 300 -11.17 -3.31 -10.36
C THR A 300 -10.49 -4.00 -11.53
N LEU A 301 -10.74 -5.28 -11.74
CA LEU A 301 -10.21 -6.06 -12.85
C LEU A 301 -10.89 -5.64 -14.17
N LEU A 302 -10.10 -5.58 -15.28
CA LEU A 302 -10.55 -5.18 -16.61
C LEU A 302 -10.33 -6.30 -17.62
#